data_388aaa2a280e6c6501b535c75fd26a7b
#
_entry.id   388aaa2a280e6c6501b535c75fd26a7b
#
_cell.length_a   1.000
_cell.length_b   1.000
_cell.length_c   1.000
_cell.angle_alpha   90.00
_cell.angle_beta   90.00
_cell.angle_gamma   90.00
#
_symmetry.space_group_name_H-M   'P 1'
#
loop_
_entity.id
_entity.type
_entity.pdbx_description
1 polymer ?
#
loop_
_entity_poly.entity_id
_entity_poly.type
_entity_poly.pdbx_seq_one_letter_code
_entity_poly.pdbx_strand_id
1 'polypeptide(L)'
;MKILFQHLCGRITRTDWQYTPVYALFEKSEFEKAANNGWLPHEYDPPLWFQARQVRYRLAECLQRKKHKIPKRIDFQIIENLKSLKAYEEIWKEYLKKKGFDEDQSLDRLFELDPEKKIVVEVYDYDELVAFSVIRLEPIPVSLQFAWTYHNPKLSLGIHCQYFELEYLASLGVYTHSYVCPGYENTCIWKSRFPGFEFWNGMEWSSDRNLYERLCLIDSSLVDPDDLSNDDLIPINYDFSKITSW
;
A
#
# COMPACT_ATOMS: atom_id res chain seq x y z
N MET A 1 17.76 1.60 -20.52
CA MET A 1 16.42 1.07 -20.81
C MET A 1 15.49 1.73 -19.81
N LYS A 2 14.37 2.34 -20.26
CA LYS A 2 13.39 2.94 -19.36
C LYS A 2 12.48 1.85 -18.87
N ILE A 3 12.44 1.54 -17.57
CA ILE A 3 11.31 0.86 -16.98
C ILE A 3 10.29 1.95 -16.69
N LEU A 4 9.24 1.84 -17.37
CA LEU A 4 8.07 2.60 -17.13
C LEU A 4 7.38 1.91 -15.96
N PHE A 5 7.07 2.62 -14.89
CA PHE A 5 6.09 2.17 -13.90
C PHE A 5 4.74 2.14 -14.59
N GLN A 6 4.54 1.21 -15.52
CA GLN A 6 3.51 1.30 -16.51
C GLN A 6 2.94 -0.05 -16.81
N HIS A 7 1.83 0.06 -17.07
CA HIS A 7 0.91 -0.56 -17.96
C HIS A 7 1.59 -1.33 -19.09
N LEU A 8 1.48 -2.64 -19.11
CA LEU A 8 1.93 -3.48 -20.21
C LEU A 8 0.75 -4.16 -20.93
N CYS A 9 -0.45 -3.94 -20.50
CA CYS A 9 -1.61 -4.55 -21.13
C CYS A 9 -2.27 -3.53 -22.02
N GLY A 10 -2.23 -3.70 -23.33
CA GLY A 10 -2.71 -2.82 -24.37
C GLY A 10 -4.18 -2.38 -24.33
N ARG A 11 -4.72 -2.16 -23.15
CA ARG A 11 -5.98 -1.48 -22.92
C ARG A 11 -5.90 -0.70 -21.62
N ILE A 12 -5.79 0.60 -21.74
CA ILE A 12 -5.98 1.51 -20.63
C ILE A 12 -7.44 1.93 -20.64
N THR A 13 -8.22 1.32 -19.80
CA THR A 13 -9.43 1.95 -19.29
C THR A 13 -9.13 2.48 -17.91
N ARG A 14 -9.72 3.56 -17.47
CA ARG A 14 -9.53 4.14 -16.12
C ARG A 14 -9.80 3.14 -14.99
N THR A 15 -10.54 2.07 -15.28
CA THR A 15 -10.88 1.00 -14.36
C THR A 15 -9.89 -0.15 -14.36
N ASP A 16 -9.07 -0.28 -15.43
CA ASP A 16 -8.19 -1.43 -15.66
C ASP A 16 -6.70 -1.08 -15.54
N TRP A 17 -6.37 0.01 -14.87
CA TRP A 17 -5.00 0.42 -14.65
C TRP A 17 -4.25 -0.60 -13.80
N GLN A 18 -3.69 -1.58 -14.47
CA GLN A 18 -2.76 -2.52 -13.87
C GLN A 18 -1.35 -2.12 -14.24
N TYR A 19 -0.66 -1.52 -13.29
CA TYR A 19 0.77 -1.27 -13.42
C TYR A 19 1.49 -2.61 -13.36
N THR A 20 2.21 -2.95 -14.42
CA THR A 20 2.99 -4.18 -14.40
C THR A 20 4.28 -3.91 -13.65
N PRO A 21 4.40 -4.41 -12.44
CA PRO A 21 5.64 -4.35 -11.69
C PRO A 21 6.69 -5.23 -12.37
N VAL A 22 7.95 -4.94 -12.09
CA VAL A 22 9.03 -5.88 -12.37
C VAL A 22 9.03 -6.92 -11.27
N TYR A 23 9.16 -8.20 -11.63
CA TYR A 23 9.17 -9.31 -10.68
C TYR A 23 10.57 -9.91 -10.53
N ALA A 24 10.88 -10.37 -9.33
CA ALA A 24 12.10 -11.10 -9.02
C ALA A 24 11.88 -12.11 -7.91
N LEU A 25 12.73 -13.14 -7.86
CA LEU A 25 12.80 -14.10 -6.77
C LEU A 25 14.00 -13.75 -5.89
N PHE A 26 13.80 -13.74 -4.57
CA PHE A 26 14.86 -13.47 -3.61
C PHE A 26 14.97 -14.59 -2.58
N GLU A 27 16.20 -14.89 -2.19
CA GLU A 27 16.49 -15.75 -1.05
C GLU A 27 16.23 -15.00 0.26
N LYS A 28 15.91 -15.72 1.33
CA LYS A 28 15.59 -15.12 2.63
C LYS A 28 16.65 -14.15 3.16
N SER A 29 17.93 -14.45 2.90
CA SER A 29 19.07 -13.61 3.27
C SER A 29 19.13 -12.26 2.52
N GLU A 30 18.37 -12.11 1.44
CA GLU A 30 18.36 -10.93 0.58
C GLU A 30 17.16 -10.00 0.86
N PHE A 31 16.19 -10.42 1.68
CA PHE A 31 14.93 -9.71 1.86
C PHE A 31 15.09 -8.27 2.33
N GLU A 32 15.97 -8.01 3.29
CA GLU A 32 16.24 -6.65 3.75
C GLU A 32 16.85 -5.78 2.63
N LYS A 33 17.81 -6.36 1.90
CA LYS A 33 18.43 -5.68 0.75
C LYS A 33 17.40 -5.41 -0.34
N ALA A 34 16.51 -6.36 -0.64
CA ALA A 34 15.42 -6.19 -1.59
C ALA A 34 14.50 -5.03 -1.18
N ALA A 35 14.04 -5.01 0.07
CA ALA A 35 13.19 -3.94 0.58
C ALA A 35 13.85 -2.56 0.51
N ASN A 36 15.16 -2.49 0.83
CA ASN A 36 15.93 -1.26 0.73
C ASN A 36 16.10 -0.75 -0.71
N ASN A 37 15.90 -1.61 -1.70
CA ASN A 37 15.93 -1.28 -3.13
C ASN A 37 14.54 -1.27 -3.77
N GLY A 38 13.51 -0.96 -3.02
CA GLY A 38 12.17 -0.73 -3.54
C GLY A 38 11.36 -1.98 -3.88
N TRP A 39 11.84 -3.17 -3.50
CA TRP A 39 11.10 -4.41 -3.71
C TRP A 39 10.17 -4.70 -2.54
N LEU A 40 8.96 -5.17 -2.84
CA LEU A 40 8.02 -5.70 -1.85
C LEU A 40 7.67 -7.16 -2.16
N PRO A 41 7.45 -7.98 -1.15
CA PRO A 41 7.02 -9.35 -1.37
C PRO A 41 5.63 -9.37 -1.99
N HIS A 42 5.49 -10.18 -3.04
CA HIS A 42 4.20 -10.40 -3.69
C HIS A 42 3.23 -11.08 -2.72
N GLU A 43 1.96 -10.69 -2.78
CA GLU A 43 0.97 -11.14 -1.82
C GLU A 43 0.54 -12.57 -2.05
N TYR A 44 0.48 -12.99 -3.32
CA TYR A 44 -0.15 -14.24 -3.74
C TYR A 44 0.82 -15.35 -4.14
N ASP A 45 2.11 -15.06 -4.23
CA ASP A 45 3.09 -16.02 -4.76
C ASP A 45 4.48 -15.81 -4.15
N PRO A 46 4.69 -16.16 -2.88
CA PRO A 46 6.00 -16.14 -2.26
C PRO A 46 6.87 -17.30 -2.79
N PRO A 47 8.17 -17.15 -3.05
CA PRO A 47 9.01 -15.99 -2.66
C PRO A 47 9.11 -14.87 -3.71
N LEU A 48 8.09 -14.71 -4.54
CA LEU A 48 8.07 -13.68 -5.57
C LEU A 48 7.99 -12.28 -4.94
N TRP A 49 8.81 -11.37 -5.44
CA TRP A 49 8.83 -9.96 -5.05
C TRP A 49 8.56 -9.10 -6.27
N PHE A 50 8.04 -7.92 -6.07
CA PHE A 50 7.81 -6.98 -7.14
C PHE A 50 8.32 -5.59 -6.80
N GLN A 51 8.70 -4.83 -7.83
CA GLN A 51 9.12 -3.45 -7.72
C GLN A 51 8.22 -2.58 -8.58
N ALA A 52 7.73 -1.51 -7.98
CA ALA A 52 6.88 -0.51 -8.61
C ALA A 52 7.11 0.85 -7.93
N ARG A 53 6.19 1.81 -7.99
CA ARG A 53 6.25 3.03 -7.18
C ARG A 53 5.78 2.73 -5.76
N GLN A 54 6.54 1.92 -5.03
CA GLN A 54 6.25 1.54 -3.66
C GLN A 54 6.27 2.76 -2.75
N VAL A 55 5.47 2.73 -1.69
CA VAL A 55 5.45 3.74 -0.65
C VAL A 55 5.84 3.11 0.68
N ARG A 56 6.65 3.82 1.48
CA ARG A 56 6.98 3.41 2.84
C ARG A 56 7.02 4.62 3.78
N TYR A 57 7.04 4.33 5.06
CA TYR A 57 7.13 5.33 6.12
C TYR A 57 8.24 4.96 7.09
N ARG A 58 9.13 5.91 7.41
CA ARG A 58 10.15 5.74 8.46
C ARG A 58 9.49 5.82 9.82
N LEU A 59 9.43 4.71 10.53
CA LEU A 59 8.68 4.59 11.79
C LEU A 59 9.25 5.47 12.92
N ALA A 60 10.56 5.72 12.93
CA ALA A 60 11.16 6.63 13.91
C ALA A 60 10.55 8.05 13.87
N GLU A 61 10.15 8.54 12.69
CA GLU A 61 9.52 9.85 12.56
C GLU A 61 8.06 9.85 13.05
N CYS A 62 7.41 8.70 13.03
CA CYS A 62 6.05 8.58 13.55
C CYS A 62 6.01 8.77 15.07
N LEU A 63 7.02 8.28 15.80
CA LEU A 63 7.11 8.42 17.27
C LEU A 63 7.50 9.84 17.72
N GLN A 64 8.19 10.60 16.88
CA GLN A 64 8.65 11.96 17.22
C GLN A 64 7.56 13.02 17.11
N ARG A 65 6.42 12.68 16.50
CA ARG A 65 5.33 13.63 16.30
C ARG A 65 4.35 13.66 17.47
N LYS A 66 3.65 14.78 17.58
CA LYS A 66 2.45 14.85 18.40
C LYS A 66 1.46 13.79 17.90
N LYS A 67 0.95 12.96 18.83
CA LYS A 67 -0.05 11.94 18.51
C LYS A 67 -1.17 12.49 17.66
N HIS A 68 -1.54 11.73 16.64
CA HIS A 68 -2.70 12.07 15.83
C HIS A 68 -3.97 12.04 16.67
N LYS A 69 -4.79 13.10 16.55
CA LYS A 69 -6.05 13.17 17.29
C LYS A 69 -7.11 12.31 16.61
N ILE A 70 -7.48 11.23 17.28
CA ILE A 70 -8.56 10.35 16.88
C ILE A 70 -9.86 10.85 17.55
N PRO A 71 -11.00 10.93 16.84
CA PRO A 71 -12.29 11.23 17.44
C PRO A 71 -12.62 10.22 18.54
N LYS A 72 -13.16 10.67 19.67
CA LYS A 72 -13.46 9.83 20.84
C LYS A 72 -14.41 8.65 20.57
N ARG A 73 -15.18 8.73 19.48
CA ARG A 73 -16.11 7.69 19.07
C ARG A 73 -15.43 6.57 18.29
N ILE A 74 -14.19 6.79 17.81
CA ILE A 74 -13.43 5.81 17.04
C ILE A 74 -12.48 5.06 17.97
N ASP A 75 -12.56 3.75 17.94
CA ASP A 75 -11.67 2.83 18.65
C ASP A 75 -10.99 1.87 17.67
N PHE A 76 -9.82 1.33 18.07
CA PHE A 76 -9.02 0.41 17.28
C PHE A 76 -8.66 -0.82 18.11
N GLN A 77 -8.80 -1.99 17.50
CA GLN A 77 -8.42 -3.25 18.13
C GLN A 77 -7.49 -4.03 17.21
N ILE A 78 -6.46 -4.66 17.77
CA ILE A 78 -5.53 -5.52 17.05
C ILE A 78 -5.96 -6.97 17.23
N ILE A 79 -6.18 -7.66 16.13
CA ILE A 79 -6.50 -9.09 16.10
C ILE A 79 -5.32 -9.84 15.51
N GLU A 80 -4.58 -10.57 16.35
CA GLU A 80 -3.40 -11.35 15.94
C GLU A 80 -3.77 -12.75 15.46
N ASN A 81 -4.85 -13.33 15.99
CA ASN A 81 -5.31 -14.67 15.69
C ASN A 81 -6.73 -14.63 15.14
N LEU A 82 -6.85 -14.43 13.85
CA LEU A 82 -8.13 -14.35 13.19
C LEU A 82 -8.84 -15.73 13.18
N LYS A 83 -10.01 -15.79 13.80
CA LYS A 83 -10.79 -17.04 13.90
C LYS A 83 -11.89 -17.16 12.83
N SER A 84 -12.34 -16.05 12.28
CA SER A 84 -13.42 -16.03 11.30
C SER A 84 -13.38 -14.74 10.49
N LEU A 85 -13.67 -14.84 9.19
CA LEU A 85 -13.80 -13.69 8.29
C LEU A 85 -15.21 -13.10 8.23
N LYS A 86 -16.18 -13.79 8.82
CA LYS A 86 -17.60 -13.45 8.68
C LYS A 86 -17.93 -12.00 9.07
N ALA A 87 -17.26 -11.46 10.10
CA ALA A 87 -17.47 -10.08 10.55
C ALA A 87 -17.05 -9.03 9.51
N TYR A 88 -16.15 -9.38 8.58
CA TYR A 88 -15.60 -8.46 7.58
C TYR A 88 -16.26 -8.57 6.21
N GLU A 89 -17.03 -9.65 5.95
CA GLU A 89 -17.60 -9.92 4.62
C GLU A 89 -18.53 -8.80 4.14
N GLU A 90 -19.38 -8.26 5.02
CA GLU A 90 -20.29 -7.18 4.66
C GLU A 90 -19.55 -5.88 4.36
N ILE A 91 -18.54 -5.54 5.18
CA ILE A 91 -17.69 -4.37 4.96
C ILE A 91 -16.94 -4.52 3.64
N TRP A 92 -16.42 -5.73 3.35
CA TRP A 92 -15.70 -6.03 2.12
C TRP A 92 -16.56 -5.85 0.89
N LYS A 93 -17.76 -6.41 0.87
CA LYS A 93 -18.72 -6.27 -0.24
C LYS A 93 -19.11 -4.81 -0.48
N GLU A 94 -19.42 -4.08 0.59
CA GLU A 94 -19.72 -2.65 0.47
C GLU A 94 -18.54 -1.87 -0.11
N TYR A 95 -17.33 -2.16 0.38
CA TYR A 95 -16.10 -1.54 -0.10
C TYR A 95 -15.86 -1.80 -1.59
N LEU A 96 -15.93 -3.06 -2.05
CA LEU A 96 -15.74 -3.43 -3.46
C LEU A 96 -16.73 -2.68 -4.35
N LYS A 97 -18.02 -2.76 -3.99
CA LYS A 97 -19.10 -2.06 -4.71
C LYS A 97 -18.86 -0.56 -4.84
N LYS A 98 -18.47 0.10 -3.76
CA LYS A 98 -18.23 1.55 -3.75
C LYS A 98 -16.97 1.96 -4.51
N LYS A 99 -15.99 1.08 -4.59
CA LYS A 99 -14.77 1.29 -5.37
C LYS A 99 -14.92 0.93 -6.85
N GLY A 100 -15.99 0.26 -7.23
CA GLY A 100 -16.18 -0.26 -8.58
C GLY A 100 -15.21 -1.42 -8.89
N PHE A 101 -14.80 -2.14 -7.86
CA PHE A 101 -14.02 -3.36 -8.01
C PHE A 101 -14.93 -4.55 -8.30
N ASP A 102 -14.35 -5.64 -8.80
CA ASP A 102 -15.06 -6.89 -8.98
C ASP A 102 -15.62 -7.37 -7.64
N GLU A 103 -16.95 -7.42 -7.54
CA GLU A 103 -17.67 -7.79 -6.31
C GLU A 103 -17.51 -9.28 -5.97
N ASP A 104 -17.06 -10.10 -6.91
CA ASP A 104 -16.80 -11.54 -6.70
C ASP A 104 -15.41 -11.80 -6.08
N GLN A 105 -14.62 -10.76 -5.82
CA GLN A 105 -13.34 -10.91 -5.15
C GLN A 105 -13.51 -11.45 -3.73
N SER A 106 -13.02 -12.69 -3.52
CA SER A 106 -13.04 -13.30 -2.18
C SER A 106 -12.17 -12.54 -1.19
N LEU A 107 -12.70 -12.34 0.00
CA LEU A 107 -11.95 -11.83 1.15
C LEU A 107 -10.87 -12.82 1.60
N ASP A 108 -11.09 -14.13 1.41
CA ASP A 108 -10.17 -15.19 1.82
C ASP A 108 -8.76 -14.98 1.26
N ARG A 109 -8.65 -14.46 0.03
CA ARG A 109 -7.37 -14.20 -0.63
C ARG A 109 -6.40 -13.35 0.22
N LEU A 110 -6.93 -12.48 1.06
CA LEU A 110 -6.10 -11.65 1.95
C LEU A 110 -5.46 -12.48 3.09
N PHE A 111 -5.93 -13.70 3.32
CA PHE A 111 -5.56 -14.54 4.46
C PHE A 111 -5.06 -15.93 4.06
N GLU A 112 -5.16 -16.32 2.78
CA GLU A 112 -4.78 -17.67 2.31
C GLU A 112 -3.29 -18.01 2.53
N LEU A 113 -2.43 -16.99 2.40
CA LEU A 113 -0.99 -17.18 2.55
C LEU A 113 -0.51 -16.65 3.91
N ASP A 114 0.22 -17.50 4.64
CA ASP A 114 0.86 -17.16 5.92
C ASP A 114 -0.06 -16.37 6.89
N PRO A 115 -1.27 -16.88 7.21
CA PRO A 115 -2.21 -16.16 8.07
C PRO A 115 -1.63 -15.80 9.44
N GLU A 116 -0.70 -16.62 9.96
CA GLU A 116 -0.01 -16.40 11.23
C GLU A 116 0.96 -15.21 11.23
N LYS A 117 1.30 -14.71 10.02
CA LYS A 117 2.16 -13.53 9.85
C LYS A 117 1.35 -12.27 9.59
N LYS A 118 0.05 -12.34 9.74
CA LYS A 118 -0.88 -11.23 9.51
C LYS A 118 -1.60 -10.85 10.78
N ILE A 119 -1.87 -9.57 10.89
CA ILE A 119 -2.77 -9.01 11.91
C ILE A 119 -3.88 -8.24 11.22
N VAL A 120 -5.00 -8.12 11.90
CA VAL A 120 -6.10 -7.25 11.49
C VAL A 120 -6.21 -6.10 12.48
N VAL A 121 -6.33 -4.89 11.96
CA VAL A 121 -6.74 -3.72 12.72
C VAL A 121 -8.23 -3.53 12.50
N GLU A 122 -9.03 -3.78 13.50
CA GLU A 122 -10.46 -3.47 13.51
C GLU A 122 -10.68 -2.02 13.89
N VAL A 123 -11.62 -1.36 13.24
CA VAL A 123 -11.99 0.03 13.49
C VAL A 123 -13.45 0.10 13.86
N TYR A 124 -13.72 0.60 15.05
CA TYR A 124 -15.06 0.74 15.58
C TYR A 124 -15.49 2.20 15.60
N ASP A 125 -16.74 2.45 15.24
CA ASP A 125 -17.45 3.71 15.50
C ASP A 125 -18.45 3.47 16.62
N TYR A 126 -18.11 3.93 17.83
CA TYR A 126 -18.69 3.43 19.08
C TYR A 126 -18.48 1.90 19.17
N ASP A 127 -19.56 1.11 19.20
CA ASP A 127 -19.50 -0.35 19.34
C ASP A 127 -19.71 -1.08 17.99
N GLU A 128 -19.83 -0.35 16.89
CA GLU A 128 -20.06 -0.89 15.54
C GLU A 128 -18.74 -1.06 14.79
N LEU A 129 -18.46 -2.27 14.31
CA LEU A 129 -17.33 -2.53 13.42
C LEU A 129 -17.59 -1.90 12.04
N VAL A 130 -16.81 -0.87 11.69
CA VAL A 130 -17.05 -0.06 10.48
C VAL A 130 -15.92 -0.14 9.45
N ALA A 131 -14.77 -0.66 9.83
CA ALA A 131 -13.64 -0.85 8.93
C ALA A 131 -12.67 -1.90 9.48
N PHE A 132 -11.83 -2.43 8.58
CA PHE A 132 -10.69 -3.24 8.97
C PHE A 132 -9.51 -2.98 8.06
N SER A 133 -8.30 -3.22 8.57
CA SER A 133 -7.07 -3.23 7.80
C SER A 133 -6.33 -4.53 8.03
N VAL A 134 -5.72 -5.05 6.97
CA VAL A 134 -4.88 -6.26 7.03
C VAL A 134 -3.43 -5.86 6.87
N ILE A 135 -2.59 -6.21 7.83
CA ILE A 135 -1.15 -5.95 7.81
C ILE A 135 -0.42 -7.29 7.85
N ARG A 136 0.45 -7.52 6.88
CA ARG A 136 1.43 -8.61 6.96
C ARG A 136 2.65 -8.08 7.72
N LEU A 137 3.15 -8.84 8.68
CA LEU A 137 4.28 -8.45 9.52
C LEU A 137 5.62 -8.98 8.99
N GLU A 138 5.63 -10.13 8.32
CA GLU A 138 6.83 -10.76 7.81
C GLU A 138 6.79 -10.96 6.28
N PRO A 139 7.92 -10.87 5.58
CA PRO A 139 9.28 -10.59 6.08
C PRO A 139 9.52 -9.10 6.40
N ILE A 140 8.62 -8.23 6.01
CA ILE A 140 8.58 -6.80 6.31
C ILE A 140 7.14 -6.37 6.53
N PRO A 141 6.87 -5.35 7.36
CA PRO A 141 5.49 -4.94 7.62
C PRO A 141 4.90 -4.20 6.42
N VAL A 142 3.85 -4.79 5.83
CA VAL A 142 3.13 -4.24 4.68
C VAL A 142 1.64 -4.12 5.00
N SER A 143 1.09 -2.92 4.93
CA SER A 143 -0.36 -2.71 4.94
C SER A 143 -0.92 -3.15 3.59
N LEU A 144 -1.64 -4.29 3.59
CA LEU A 144 -2.11 -4.95 2.38
C LEU A 144 -3.42 -4.35 1.88
N GLN A 145 -4.38 -4.17 2.79
CA GLN A 145 -5.72 -3.73 2.44
C GLN A 145 -6.36 -2.99 3.60
N PHE A 146 -7.05 -1.90 3.30
CA PHE A 146 -7.98 -1.22 4.18
C PHE A 146 -9.35 -1.19 3.52
N ALA A 147 -10.37 -1.70 4.19
CA ALA A 147 -11.76 -1.68 3.75
C ALA A 147 -12.65 -1.04 4.82
N TRP A 148 -13.65 -0.29 4.39
CA TRP A 148 -14.55 0.42 5.32
C TRP A 148 -15.97 0.54 4.76
N THR A 149 -16.93 0.67 5.65
CA THR A 149 -18.29 1.08 5.29
C THR A 149 -18.32 2.58 4.94
N TYR A 150 -19.21 2.95 4.05
CA TYR A 150 -19.30 4.34 3.57
C TYR A 150 -20.39 5.15 4.28
N HIS A 151 -20.96 4.63 5.37
CA HIS A 151 -22.05 5.29 6.09
C HIS A 151 -21.69 6.69 6.61
N ASN A 152 -20.41 6.95 6.92
CA ASN A 152 -19.95 8.27 7.36
C ASN A 152 -18.58 8.65 6.78
N PRO A 153 -18.51 9.11 5.52
CA PRO A 153 -17.24 9.49 4.87
C PRO A 153 -16.49 10.62 5.58
N LYS A 154 -17.19 11.46 6.35
CA LYS A 154 -16.58 12.59 7.08
C LYS A 154 -15.65 12.13 8.22
N LEU A 155 -15.78 10.90 8.66
CA LEU A 155 -14.91 10.34 9.71
C LEU A 155 -13.48 10.12 9.24
N SER A 156 -13.23 10.05 7.92
CA SER A 156 -11.88 9.84 7.36
C SER A 156 -11.16 8.61 7.97
N LEU A 157 -11.88 7.51 8.13
CA LEU A 157 -11.42 6.29 8.82
C LEU A 157 -10.05 5.82 8.34
N GLY A 158 -9.80 5.83 7.01
CA GLY A 158 -8.51 5.40 6.45
C GLY A 158 -7.33 6.26 6.93
N ILE A 159 -7.54 7.56 7.15
CA ILE A 159 -6.49 8.44 7.67
C ILE A 159 -6.18 8.09 9.13
N HIS A 160 -7.21 7.91 9.96
CA HIS A 160 -7.03 7.54 11.35
C HIS A 160 -6.41 6.16 11.50
N CYS A 161 -6.87 5.18 10.69
CA CYS A 161 -6.33 3.83 10.68
C CYS A 161 -4.84 3.82 10.31
N GLN A 162 -4.44 4.52 9.25
CA GLN A 162 -3.03 4.60 8.85
C GLN A 162 -2.14 5.22 9.94
N TYR A 163 -2.60 6.25 10.66
CA TYR A 163 -1.85 6.78 11.80
C TYR A 163 -1.74 5.75 12.92
N PHE A 164 -2.82 5.05 13.23
CA PHE A 164 -2.82 4.00 14.24
C PHE A 164 -1.87 2.86 13.87
N GLU A 165 -1.90 2.36 12.63
CA GLU A 165 -0.99 1.35 12.13
C GLU A 165 0.48 1.75 12.28
N LEU A 166 0.82 2.97 11.88
CA LEU A 166 2.18 3.50 11.97
C LEU A 166 2.65 3.62 13.43
N GLU A 167 1.80 4.12 14.32
CA GLU A 167 2.10 4.21 15.76
C GLU A 167 2.25 2.82 16.38
N TYR A 168 1.39 1.88 16.02
CA TYR A 168 1.46 0.50 16.50
C TYR A 168 2.76 -0.18 16.06
N LEU A 169 3.06 -0.19 14.76
CA LEU A 169 4.27 -0.80 14.22
C LEU A 169 5.55 -0.16 14.79
N ALA A 170 5.54 1.16 14.97
CA ALA A 170 6.64 1.87 15.61
C ALA A 170 6.82 1.47 17.07
N SER A 171 5.73 1.22 17.80
CA SER A 171 5.75 0.81 19.21
C SER A 171 6.34 -0.59 19.43
N LEU A 172 6.29 -1.46 18.41
CA LEU A 172 6.91 -2.79 18.48
C LEU A 172 8.44 -2.72 18.55
N GLY A 173 9.05 -1.66 18.03
CA GLY A 173 10.49 -1.40 18.13
C GLY A 173 11.37 -2.34 17.29
N VAL A 174 10.78 -3.23 16.49
CA VAL A 174 11.51 -4.23 15.67
C VAL A 174 11.58 -3.85 14.20
N TYR A 175 10.79 -2.89 13.75
CA TYR A 175 10.74 -2.44 12.37
C TYR A 175 11.28 -1.04 12.21
N THR A 176 12.00 -0.77 11.14
CA THR A 176 12.47 0.57 10.77
C THR A 176 11.50 1.31 9.85
N HIS A 177 10.78 0.55 9.02
CA HIS A 177 9.83 1.08 8.04
C HIS A 177 8.54 0.27 8.04
N SER A 178 7.45 0.93 7.66
CA SER A 178 6.18 0.30 7.27
C SER A 178 5.93 0.58 5.80
N TYR A 179 5.47 -0.41 5.07
CA TYR A 179 5.23 -0.32 3.64
C TYR A 179 3.73 -0.36 3.35
N VAL A 180 3.33 0.28 2.26
CA VAL A 180 1.96 0.21 1.74
C VAL A 180 1.99 -0.09 0.25
N CYS A 181 0.86 -0.48 -0.31
CA CYS A 181 0.71 -0.72 -1.74
C CYS A 181 1.24 0.44 -2.57
N PRO A 182 1.68 0.21 -3.83
CA PRO A 182 2.16 1.25 -4.73
C PRO A 182 1.24 2.46 -4.80
N GLY A 183 1.82 3.63 -5.04
CA GLY A 183 1.11 4.88 -5.15
C GLY A 183 1.03 5.35 -6.59
N TYR A 184 -0.12 5.13 -7.23
CA TYR A 184 -0.45 5.61 -8.56
C TYR A 184 -1.73 6.44 -8.49
N GLU A 185 -1.97 7.27 -9.48
CA GLU A 185 -3.15 8.12 -9.60
C GLU A 185 -3.36 9.14 -8.46
N ASN A 186 -4.25 10.07 -8.70
CA ASN A 186 -4.61 11.11 -7.72
C ASN A 186 -5.23 10.53 -6.45
N THR A 187 -5.86 9.36 -6.54
CA THR A 187 -6.43 8.67 -5.38
C THR A 187 -5.38 8.19 -4.36
N CYS A 188 -4.10 8.20 -4.73
CA CYS A 188 -2.97 7.81 -3.88
C CYS A 188 -2.20 9.00 -3.28
N ILE A 189 -2.48 10.24 -3.67
CA ILE A 189 -1.80 11.45 -3.19
C ILE A 189 -1.81 11.55 -1.65
N TRP A 190 -2.88 11.10 -1.01
CA TRP A 190 -2.98 11.12 0.46
C TRP A 190 -1.85 10.39 1.17
N LYS A 191 -1.19 9.42 0.53
CA LYS A 191 -0.09 8.65 1.11
C LYS A 191 1.11 9.54 1.45
N SER A 192 1.33 10.63 0.70
CA SER A 192 2.41 11.59 0.95
C SER A 192 2.25 12.38 2.27
N ARG A 193 1.07 12.37 2.88
CA ARG A 193 0.75 13.23 4.04
C ARG A 193 1.29 12.71 5.37
N PHE A 194 1.65 11.43 5.43
CA PHE A 194 2.08 10.82 6.69
C PHE A 194 3.56 11.11 7.02
N PRO A 195 3.94 11.03 8.30
CA PRO A 195 5.32 11.21 8.73
C PRO A 195 6.22 10.11 8.17
N GLY A 196 7.47 10.47 7.92
CA GLY A 196 8.45 9.52 7.40
C GLY A 196 8.18 9.03 5.98
N PHE A 197 7.27 9.70 5.25
CA PHE A 197 6.93 9.32 3.88
C PHE A 197 8.15 9.26 2.97
N GLU A 198 8.24 8.16 2.23
CA GLU A 198 9.16 7.94 1.12
C GLU A 198 8.44 7.11 0.05
N PHE A 199 8.83 7.32 -1.20
CA PHE A 199 8.39 6.49 -2.32
C PHE A 199 9.59 6.06 -3.17
N TRP A 200 9.47 4.89 -3.78
CA TRP A 200 10.48 4.41 -4.72
C TRP A 200 10.34 5.14 -6.05
N ASN A 201 11.38 5.89 -6.42
CA ASN A 201 11.37 6.70 -7.65
C ASN A 201 11.98 5.97 -8.86
N GLY A 202 12.29 4.67 -8.71
CA GLY A 202 12.96 3.86 -9.73
C GLY A 202 14.46 3.69 -9.49
N MET A 203 15.05 4.51 -8.64
CA MET A 203 16.49 4.48 -8.34
C MET A 203 16.78 4.43 -6.85
N GLU A 204 15.98 5.15 -6.06
CA GLU A 204 16.16 5.30 -4.63
C GLU A 204 14.82 5.63 -3.93
N TRP A 205 14.83 5.55 -2.61
CA TRP A 205 13.74 6.04 -1.80
C TRP A 205 13.81 7.56 -1.68
N SER A 206 12.79 8.24 -2.19
CA SER A 206 12.70 9.71 -2.22
C SER A 206 11.62 10.20 -1.27
N SER A 207 11.92 11.24 -0.50
CA SER A 207 10.96 11.98 0.33
C SER A 207 10.35 13.20 -0.37
N ASP A 208 10.61 13.39 -1.66
CA ASP A 208 10.06 14.49 -2.45
C ASP A 208 8.57 14.30 -2.71
N ARG A 209 7.76 14.89 -1.84
CA ARG A 209 6.29 14.85 -1.92
C ARG A 209 5.75 15.51 -3.18
N ASN A 210 6.36 16.61 -3.60
CA ASN A 210 5.89 17.34 -4.77
C ASN A 210 6.08 16.50 -6.05
N LEU A 211 7.23 15.81 -6.15
CA LEU A 211 7.46 14.87 -7.25
C LEU A 211 6.44 13.73 -7.21
N TYR A 212 6.21 13.12 -6.04
CA TYR A 212 5.25 12.03 -5.90
C TYR A 212 3.83 12.45 -6.30
N GLU A 213 3.36 13.59 -5.79
CA GLU A 213 2.02 14.11 -6.10
C GLU A 213 1.87 14.44 -7.59
N ARG A 214 2.91 15.05 -8.18
CA ARG A 214 2.94 15.30 -9.63
C ARG A 214 2.85 14.01 -10.45
N LEU A 215 3.59 12.97 -10.07
CA LEU A 215 3.54 11.66 -10.74
C LEU A 215 2.14 11.03 -10.64
N CYS A 216 1.49 11.10 -9.47
CA CYS A 216 0.12 10.62 -9.30
C CYS A 216 -0.89 11.38 -10.18
N LEU A 217 -0.71 12.69 -10.36
CA LEU A 217 -1.56 13.49 -11.25
C LEU A 217 -1.33 13.13 -12.73
N ILE A 218 -0.08 12.93 -13.13
CA ILE A 218 0.26 12.48 -14.49
C ILE A 218 -0.39 11.13 -14.77
N ASP A 219 -0.25 10.15 -13.88
CA ASP A 219 -0.87 8.83 -14.02
C ASP A 219 -2.39 8.95 -14.24
N SER A 220 -3.04 9.86 -13.52
CA SER A 220 -4.50 10.09 -13.67
C SER A 220 -4.91 10.74 -14.98
N SER A 221 -3.98 11.36 -15.69
CA SER A 221 -4.22 11.99 -16.99
C SER A 221 -3.99 11.05 -18.16
N LEU A 222 -3.32 9.92 -17.94
CA LEU A 222 -3.05 8.93 -18.99
C LEU A 222 -4.35 8.22 -19.38
N VAL A 223 -4.67 8.23 -20.65
CA VAL A 223 -5.88 7.62 -21.22
C VAL A 223 -5.59 6.66 -22.37
N ASP A 224 -4.40 6.75 -22.95
CA ASP A 224 -3.96 5.96 -24.10
C ASP A 224 -2.57 5.36 -23.83
N PRO A 225 -2.29 4.11 -24.25
CA PRO A 225 -0.95 3.52 -24.21
C PRO A 225 0.12 4.39 -24.88
N ASP A 226 -0.23 5.11 -25.94
CA ASP A 226 0.69 5.98 -26.66
C ASP A 226 1.10 7.22 -25.84
N ASP A 227 0.31 7.63 -24.86
CA ASP A 227 0.66 8.69 -23.90
C ASP A 227 1.91 8.33 -23.10
N LEU A 228 2.20 7.05 -22.97
CA LEU A 228 3.33 6.52 -22.21
C LEU A 228 4.67 6.69 -22.93
N SER A 229 4.66 7.00 -24.22
CA SER A 229 5.86 7.29 -25.01
C SER A 229 6.38 8.71 -24.80
N ASN A 230 5.57 9.60 -24.22
CA ASN A 230 5.94 10.98 -23.96
C ASN A 230 6.91 11.08 -22.79
N ASP A 231 8.14 11.53 -23.06
CA ASP A 231 9.20 11.65 -22.06
C ASP A 231 8.85 12.61 -20.89
N ASP A 232 7.96 13.57 -21.11
CA ASP A 232 7.51 14.49 -20.08
C ASP A 232 6.57 13.81 -19.07
N LEU A 233 5.89 12.74 -19.50
CA LEU A 233 5.02 11.94 -18.63
C LEU A 233 5.79 10.93 -17.80
N ILE A 234 7.03 10.61 -18.19
CA ILE A 234 7.88 9.62 -17.53
C ILE A 234 9.20 10.29 -17.13
N PRO A 235 9.16 11.11 -16.09
CA PRO A 235 10.34 11.89 -15.70
C PRO A 235 11.46 11.08 -15.07
N ILE A 236 11.30 9.76 -14.92
CA ILE A 236 12.25 8.91 -14.20
C ILE A 236 12.89 7.93 -15.16
N ASN A 237 14.18 8.10 -15.37
CA ASN A 237 15.01 7.09 -16.02
C ASN A 237 15.27 5.97 -15.02
N TYR A 238 14.85 4.78 -15.35
CA TYR A 238 15.08 3.61 -14.54
C TYR A 238 16.42 2.98 -14.92
N ASP A 239 17.25 2.69 -13.95
CA ASP A 239 18.51 2.03 -14.15
C ASP A 239 18.39 0.52 -13.96
N PHE A 240 18.24 -0.21 -15.05
CA PHE A 240 18.13 -1.67 -15.02
C PHE A 240 19.37 -2.36 -14.45
N SER A 241 20.55 -1.72 -14.53
CA SER A 241 21.74 -2.31 -13.96
C SER A 241 21.61 -2.48 -12.45
N LYS A 242 20.83 -1.63 -11.79
CA LYS A 242 20.54 -1.74 -10.36
C LYS A 242 19.60 -2.89 -10.01
N ILE A 243 18.84 -3.42 -10.97
CA ILE A 243 17.98 -4.61 -10.77
C ILE A 243 18.81 -5.88 -10.95
N THR A 244 19.75 -5.88 -11.86
CA THR A 244 20.55 -7.04 -12.25
C THR A 244 21.90 -7.16 -11.54
N SER A 245 22.36 -6.10 -10.87
CA SER A 245 23.64 -6.05 -10.15
C SER A 245 23.53 -6.50 -8.68
N TRP A 246 22.93 -7.65 -8.48
CA TRP A 246 22.82 -8.26 -7.13
C TRP A 246 23.93 -9.25 -6.85
#